data_c75fb5bbd0e078fe62504c53ff89a723
#
_entry.id   c75fb5bbd0e078fe62504c53ff89a723
#
_cell.length_a   1.000
_cell.length_b   1.000
_cell.length_c   1.000
_cell.angle_alpha   90.00
_cell.angle_beta   90.00
_cell.angle_gamma   90.00
#
_symmetry.space_group_name_H-M   'P 1'
#
loop_
_entity.id
_entity.type
_entity.pdbx_description
1 polymer ?
#
loop_
_entity_poly.entity_id
_entity_poly.type
_entity_poly.pdbx_seq_one_letter_code
_entity_poly.pdbx_strand_id
1 'polypeptide(L)'
;IVDGAHVPGHIDLDLSKLKVDIYTGACHKWMLTPKGCSFLYINEEFKNRFDPLIISWGYNVNSNFSDHHELQGTRDYSAFLTIPTAVQFLKNNDWKSVSNTCKQMVLSNYEKTASILNGKPICPVSADYLGQICSSPIKTVEPERLKSILYNEFKIEVPIMELNDSVYLRFSAQAYIDQNDIDLLHQALETIKQQTNLIES
;
A
#
# COMPACT_ATOMS: atom_id res chain seq x y z
N ILE A 1 -4.59 -4.21 17.83
CA ILE A 1 -3.58 -3.50 17.01
C ILE A 1 -3.99 -3.61 15.56
N VAL A 2 -3.97 -2.49 14.83
CA VAL A 2 -4.23 -2.45 13.38
C VAL A 2 -3.01 -1.92 12.65
N ASP A 3 -2.50 -2.71 11.70
CA ASP A 3 -1.55 -2.23 10.70
C ASP A 3 -2.32 -1.62 9.53
N GLY A 4 -2.39 -0.31 9.51
CA GLY A 4 -3.02 0.49 8.46
C GLY A 4 -1.99 1.11 7.50
N ALA A 5 -0.86 0.45 7.26
CA ALA A 5 0.23 1.01 6.44
C ALA A 5 -0.22 1.48 5.04
N HIS A 6 -1.26 0.90 4.47
CA HIS A 6 -1.81 1.29 3.16
C HIS A 6 -3.02 2.24 3.24
N VAL A 7 -3.37 2.79 4.41
CA VAL A 7 -4.60 3.58 4.56
C VAL A 7 -4.40 5.09 4.38
N PRO A 8 -3.39 5.76 4.98
CA PRO A 8 -3.25 7.21 4.87
C PRO A 8 -3.13 7.68 3.41
N GLY A 9 -4.00 8.57 2.98
CA GLY A 9 -4.07 9.07 1.60
C GLY A 9 -4.76 8.14 0.58
N HIS A 10 -5.20 6.95 1.01
CA HIS A 10 -5.84 5.94 0.17
C HIS A 10 -7.31 5.76 0.51
N ILE A 11 -7.63 5.68 1.80
CA ILE A 11 -8.97 5.44 2.32
C ILE A 11 -9.26 6.52 3.37
N ASP A 12 -10.49 7.05 3.37
CA ASP A 12 -10.94 7.96 4.42
C ASP A 12 -10.90 7.24 5.78
N LEU A 13 -10.10 7.75 6.70
CA LEU A 13 -9.89 7.18 8.02
C LEU A 13 -10.27 8.19 9.10
N ASP A 14 -11.13 7.75 10.01
CA ASP A 14 -11.46 8.47 11.25
C ASP A 14 -11.14 7.55 12.45
N LEU A 15 -9.99 7.76 13.07
CA LEU A 15 -9.51 6.94 14.20
C LEU A 15 -10.46 7.04 15.41
N SER A 16 -11.20 8.14 15.56
CA SER A 16 -12.15 8.29 16.65
C SER A 16 -13.36 7.34 16.52
N LYS A 17 -13.71 6.96 15.30
CA LYS A 17 -14.81 6.04 14.99
C LYS A 17 -14.34 4.58 14.93
N LEU A 18 -13.09 4.35 14.60
CA LEU A 18 -12.55 3.00 14.40
C LEU A 18 -12.45 2.18 15.69
N LYS A 19 -12.40 2.83 16.87
CA LYS A 19 -12.35 2.21 18.21
C LYS A 19 -11.24 1.15 18.32
N VAL A 20 -10.04 1.47 17.86
CA VAL A 20 -8.86 0.63 18.01
C VAL A 20 -7.98 1.12 19.15
N ASP A 21 -7.24 0.20 19.76
CA ASP A 21 -6.30 0.54 20.83
C ASP A 21 -5.01 1.12 20.27
N ILE A 22 -4.50 0.50 19.20
CA ILE A 22 -3.26 0.88 18.56
C ILE A 22 -3.44 0.82 17.04
N TYR A 23 -2.98 1.86 16.35
CA TYR A 23 -3.00 1.95 14.90
C TYR A 23 -1.68 2.53 14.36
N THR A 24 -1.13 1.93 13.34
CA THR A 24 0.03 2.48 12.61
C THR A 24 -0.31 2.74 11.15
N GLY A 25 0.21 3.83 10.60
CA GLY A 25 -0.02 4.21 9.21
C GLY A 25 1.24 4.74 8.54
N ALA A 26 1.50 4.31 7.29
CA ALA A 26 2.64 4.78 6.53
C ALA A 26 2.29 6.05 5.74
N CYS A 27 3.02 7.14 5.99
CA CYS A 27 2.84 8.38 5.24
C CYS A 27 3.55 8.36 3.87
N HIS A 28 4.56 7.50 3.72
CA HIS A 28 5.39 7.40 2.50
C HIS A 28 4.80 6.51 1.39
N LYS A 29 3.54 6.11 1.51
CA LYS A 29 2.82 5.34 0.47
C LYS A 29 1.84 6.26 -0.26
N TRP A 30 0.56 6.17 0.07
CA TRP A 30 -0.50 6.91 -0.61
C TRP A 30 -0.61 8.38 -0.20
N MET A 31 -0.01 8.78 0.94
CA MET A 31 0.15 10.18 1.34
C MET A 31 1.27 10.93 0.62
N LEU A 32 2.10 10.24 -0.18
CA LEU A 32 3.13 10.82 -1.06
C LEU A 32 4.28 11.54 -0.33
N THR A 33 4.57 11.23 0.93
CA THR A 33 5.78 11.74 1.57
C THR A 33 7.02 10.92 1.16
N PRO A 34 8.24 11.43 1.32
CA PRO A 34 9.45 10.63 1.20
C PRO A 34 9.43 9.40 2.12
N LYS A 35 10.17 8.35 1.75
CA LYS A 35 10.27 7.11 2.53
C LYS A 35 10.79 7.38 3.93
N GLY A 36 10.32 6.59 4.90
CA GLY A 36 10.84 6.57 6.27
C GLY A 36 9.96 7.28 7.30
N CYS A 37 8.80 7.85 6.93
CA CYS A 37 7.88 8.40 7.92
C CYS A 37 6.56 7.63 8.00
N SER A 38 6.09 7.50 9.23
CA SER A 38 4.83 6.87 9.59
C SER A 38 4.31 7.53 10.87
N PHE A 39 3.07 7.26 11.23
CA PHE A 39 2.52 7.67 12.51
C PHE A 39 2.07 6.45 13.32
N LEU A 40 2.01 6.64 14.61
CA LEU A 40 1.49 5.71 15.59
C LEU A 40 0.36 6.39 16.38
N TYR A 41 -0.81 5.79 16.39
CA TYR A 41 -1.90 6.16 17.27
C TYR A 41 -2.01 5.12 18.39
N ILE A 42 -2.10 5.59 19.62
CA ILE A 42 -2.34 4.75 20.81
C ILE A 42 -3.47 5.38 21.60
N ASN A 43 -4.48 4.58 21.94
CA ASN A 43 -5.54 4.98 22.82
C ASN A 43 -4.98 5.37 24.20
N GLU A 44 -5.54 6.39 24.82
CA GLU A 44 -5.07 6.97 26.09
C GLU A 44 -4.86 5.91 27.17
N GLU A 45 -5.75 4.93 27.26
CA GLU A 45 -5.69 3.84 28.24
C GLU A 45 -4.46 2.93 28.11
N PHE A 46 -3.82 2.94 26.96
CA PHE A 46 -2.67 2.09 26.65
C PHE A 46 -1.33 2.83 26.67
N LYS A 47 -1.31 4.16 26.70
CA LYS A 47 -0.08 4.95 26.63
C LYS A 47 0.93 4.59 27.74
N ASN A 48 0.44 4.36 28.93
CA ASN A 48 1.28 3.99 30.09
C ASN A 48 1.86 2.56 30.04
N ARG A 49 1.51 1.77 29.02
CA ARG A 49 2.03 0.41 28.76
C ARG A 49 3.03 0.40 27.62
N PHE A 50 3.32 1.56 27.06
CA PHE A 50 4.19 1.69 25.90
C PHE A 50 5.43 2.50 26.27
N ASP A 51 6.57 1.83 26.22
CA ASP A 51 7.87 2.47 26.36
C ASP A 51 8.56 2.58 24.98
N PRO A 52 9.29 3.66 24.71
CA PRO A 52 10.06 3.77 23.48
C PRO A 52 11.21 2.74 23.46
N LEU A 53 11.48 2.15 22.29
CA LEU A 53 12.64 1.28 22.12
C LEU A 53 13.97 2.04 22.18
N ILE A 54 13.95 3.32 21.91
CA ILE A 54 15.12 4.20 21.92
C ILE A 54 14.92 5.23 23.03
N ILE A 55 15.74 5.12 24.08
CA ILE A 55 15.80 6.11 25.16
C ILE A 55 16.79 7.20 24.74
N SER A 56 16.31 8.44 24.63
CA SER A 56 17.09 9.58 24.22
C SER A 56 16.64 10.88 24.92
N TRP A 57 16.93 12.02 24.32
CA TRP A 57 16.68 13.36 24.88
C TRP A 57 15.22 13.63 25.29
N GLY A 58 14.26 12.98 24.63
CA GLY A 58 12.86 13.07 24.96
C GLY A 58 12.46 12.31 26.22
N TYR A 59 13.30 11.43 26.74
CA TYR A 59 12.96 10.57 27.88
C TYR A 59 13.46 11.16 29.20
N ASN A 60 12.65 12.02 29.81
CA ASN A 60 12.94 12.61 31.11
C ASN A 60 11.65 12.76 31.94
N VAL A 61 11.79 13.05 33.23
CA VAL A 61 10.67 13.08 34.21
C VAL A 61 9.57 14.09 33.91
N ASN A 62 9.87 15.11 33.10
CA ASN A 62 8.91 16.16 32.74
C ASN A 62 8.38 16.01 31.30
N SER A 63 8.82 14.99 30.57
CA SER A 63 8.41 14.76 29.20
C SER A 63 7.05 14.04 29.13
N ASN A 64 6.31 14.33 28.08
CA ASN A 64 5.06 13.65 27.77
C ASN A 64 5.30 12.41 26.89
N PHE A 65 4.24 11.68 26.61
CA PHE A 65 4.28 10.48 25.77
C PHE A 65 4.89 10.74 24.37
N SER A 66 4.50 11.84 23.73
CA SER A 66 5.03 12.19 22.40
C SER A 66 6.53 12.46 22.45
N ASP A 67 7.00 13.22 23.44
CA ASP A 67 8.45 13.50 23.60
C ASP A 67 9.25 12.21 23.74
N HIS A 68 8.73 11.23 24.51
CA HIS A 68 9.40 9.93 24.69
C HIS A 68 9.58 9.17 23.37
N HIS A 69 8.59 9.25 22.47
CA HIS A 69 8.56 8.44 21.25
C HIS A 69 9.12 9.17 20.02
N GLU A 70 9.00 10.48 19.96
CA GLU A 70 9.41 11.29 18.82
C GLU A 70 10.87 11.74 18.87
N LEU A 71 11.35 12.08 20.07
CA LEU A 71 12.74 12.59 20.26
C LEU A 71 13.74 11.44 20.43
N GLN A 72 13.99 10.71 19.36
CA GLN A 72 14.83 9.51 19.34
C GLN A 72 16.34 9.81 19.16
N GLY A 73 16.79 11.05 19.37
CA GLY A 73 18.17 11.46 19.18
C GLY A 73 18.49 11.92 17.75
N THR A 74 19.77 11.92 17.40
CA THR A 74 20.24 12.40 16.09
C THR A 74 19.84 11.45 14.99
N ARG A 75 18.94 11.90 14.13
CA ARG A 75 18.48 11.19 12.93
C ARG A 75 17.98 12.18 11.87
N ASP A 76 17.75 11.70 10.66
CA ASP A 76 17.10 12.51 9.63
C ASP A 76 15.58 12.59 9.88
N TYR A 77 15.07 13.78 10.14
CA TYR A 77 13.65 14.07 10.32
C TYR A 77 13.00 14.67 9.06
N SER A 78 13.73 14.81 7.96
CA SER A 78 13.26 15.52 6.76
C SER A 78 11.95 14.94 6.21
N ALA A 79 11.80 13.63 6.19
CA ALA A 79 10.57 12.98 5.74
C ALA A 79 9.34 13.39 6.58
N PHE A 80 9.49 13.49 7.90
CA PHE A 80 8.40 13.92 8.80
C PHE A 80 8.00 15.38 8.56
N LEU A 81 8.97 16.25 8.31
CA LEU A 81 8.74 17.68 8.04
C LEU A 81 7.98 17.93 6.73
N THR A 82 7.94 16.95 5.83
CA THR A 82 7.16 17.04 4.57
C THR A 82 5.67 16.71 4.74
N ILE A 83 5.24 16.13 5.86
CA ILE A 83 3.84 15.71 6.07
C ILE A 83 2.85 16.86 5.85
N PRO A 84 3.04 18.07 6.42
CA PRO A 84 2.13 19.20 6.18
C PRO A 84 2.03 19.57 4.70
N THR A 85 3.13 19.55 3.97
CA THR A 85 3.17 19.82 2.53
C THR A 85 2.41 18.76 1.74
N ALA A 86 2.59 17.48 2.08
CA ALA A 86 1.85 16.37 1.46
C ALA A 86 0.34 16.51 1.71
N VAL A 87 -0.07 16.77 2.94
CA VAL A 87 -1.49 17.01 3.27
C VAL A 87 -2.06 18.18 2.47
N GLN A 88 -1.31 19.28 2.35
CA GLN A 88 -1.76 20.44 1.57
C GLN A 88 -1.84 20.12 0.07
N PHE A 89 -0.91 19.35 -0.47
CA PHE A 89 -0.94 18.87 -1.84
C PHE A 89 -2.20 18.03 -2.12
N LEU A 90 -2.52 17.07 -1.26
CA LEU A 90 -3.72 16.25 -1.39
C LEU A 90 -5.00 17.10 -1.38
N LYS A 91 -5.07 18.11 -0.48
CA LYS A 91 -6.20 19.03 -0.41
C LYS A 91 -6.35 19.90 -1.67
N ASN A 92 -5.23 20.45 -2.16
CA ASN A 92 -5.23 21.35 -3.31
C ASN A 92 -5.58 20.65 -4.63
N ASN A 93 -5.40 19.33 -4.72
CA ASN A 93 -5.61 18.54 -5.92
C ASN A 93 -6.87 17.65 -5.86
N ASP A 94 -7.81 17.95 -4.98
CA ASP A 94 -9.03 17.15 -4.80
C ASP A 94 -8.72 15.63 -4.77
N TRP A 95 -7.82 15.25 -3.89
CA TRP A 95 -7.27 13.89 -3.87
C TRP A 95 -8.33 12.82 -3.67
N LYS A 96 -9.45 13.17 -3.07
CA LYS A 96 -10.59 12.27 -2.93
C LYS A 96 -11.15 11.85 -4.29
N SER A 97 -11.29 12.78 -5.22
CA SER A 97 -11.71 12.49 -6.59
C SER A 97 -10.67 11.68 -7.35
N VAL A 98 -9.38 12.04 -7.24
CA VAL A 98 -8.26 11.30 -7.84
C VAL A 98 -8.22 9.86 -7.34
N SER A 99 -8.23 9.66 -6.03
CA SER A 99 -8.23 8.35 -5.38
C SER A 99 -9.43 7.50 -5.81
N ASN A 100 -10.62 8.09 -5.92
CA ASN A 100 -11.81 7.40 -6.39
C ASN A 100 -11.68 6.97 -7.87
N THR A 101 -11.15 7.79 -8.75
CA THR A 101 -10.89 7.43 -10.15
C THR A 101 -9.93 6.25 -10.24
N CYS A 102 -8.82 6.26 -9.48
CA CYS A 102 -7.88 5.15 -9.41
C CYS A 102 -8.53 3.86 -8.86
N LYS A 103 -9.40 3.99 -7.85
CA LYS A 103 -10.18 2.87 -7.30
C LYS A 103 -11.11 2.27 -8.35
N GLN A 104 -11.83 3.08 -9.12
CA GLN A 104 -12.68 2.60 -10.20
C GLN A 104 -11.88 1.85 -11.28
N MET A 105 -10.67 2.29 -11.59
CA MET A 105 -9.78 1.58 -12.51
C MET A 105 -9.43 0.19 -11.98
N VAL A 106 -9.11 0.04 -10.70
CA VAL A 106 -8.87 -1.27 -10.09
C VAL A 106 -10.13 -2.14 -10.16
N LEU A 107 -11.28 -1.61 -9.75
CA LEU A 107 -12.56 -2.34 -9.77
C LEU A 107 -12.91 -2.85 -11.17
N SER A 108 -12.73 -2.02 -12.20
CA SER A 108 -13.09 -2.37 -13.59
C SER A 108 -12.17 -3.41 -14.21
N ASN A 109 -10.95 -3.57 -13.69
CA ASN A 109 -9.94 -4.44 -14.28
C ASN A 109 -9.63 -5.72 -13.48
N TYR A 110 -10.07 -5.80 -12.23
CA TYR A 110 -9.69 -6.91 -11.34
C TYR A 110 -10.15 -8.28 -11.84
N GLU A 111 -11.43 -8.41 -12.25
CA GLU A 111 -11.97 -9.68 -12.75
C GLU A 111 -11.23 -10.14 -14.02
N LYS A 112 -10.94 -9.21 -14.94
CA LYS A 112 -10.17 -9.51 -16.15
C LYS A 112 -8.76 -9.98 -15.80
N THR A 113 -8.06 -9.29 -14.92
CA THR A 113 -6.72 -9.69 -14.46
C THR A 113 -6.75 -11.10 -13.85
N ALA A 114 -7.69 -11.36 -12.95
CA ALA A 114 -7.83 -12.67 -12.32
C ALA A 114 -8.13 -13.77 -13.34
N SER A 115 -8.98 -13.48 -14.34
CA SER A 115 -9.31 -14.44 -15.42
C SER A 115 -8.11 -14.78 -16.30
N ILE A 116 -7.29 -13.79 -16.68
CA ILE A 116 -6.05 -14.03 -17.45
C ILE A 116 -5.11 -14.99 -16.68
N LEU A 117 -5.04 -14.83 -15.36
CA LEU A 117 -4.22 -15.65 -14.47
C LEU A 117 -4.88 -17.00 -14.08
N ASN A 118 -6.01 -17.38 -14.71
CA ASN A 118 -6.83 -18.56 -14.39
C ASN A 118 -7.27 -18.64 -12.93
N GLY A 119 -7.38 -17.48 -12.28
CA GLY A 119 -7.83 -17.31 -10.92
C GLY A 119 -9.20 -16.66 -10.82
N LYS A 120 -9.58 -16.40 -9.59
CA LYS A 120 -10.77 -15.59 -9.24
C LYS A 120 -10.34 -14.49 -8.27
N PRO A 121 -11.05 -13.36 -8.21
CA PRO A 121 -10.87 -12.38 -7.16
C PRO A 121 -10.92 -13.02 -5.77
N ILE A 122 -10.00 -12.62 -4.89
CA ILE A 122 -9.92 -13.16 -3.51
C ILE A 122 -10.90 -12.47 -2.53
N CYS A 123 -11.60 -11.45 -3.00
CA CYS A 123 -12.65 -10.76 -2.25
C CYS A 123 -13.75 -10.30 -3.23
N PRO A 124 -14.92 -9.87 -2.75
CA PRO A 124 -15.94 -9.26 -3.59
C PRO A 124 -15.40 -8.05 -4.34
N VAL A 125 -15.69 -7.97 -5.65
CA VAL A 125 -15.26 -6.83 -6.49
C VAL A 125 -16.25 -5.69 -6.27
N SER A 126 -16.08 -5.01 -5.18
CA SER A 126 -16.90 -3.86 -4.81
C SER A 126 -16.09 -2.79 -4.08
N ALA A 127 -16.66 -1.59 -4.04
CA ALA A 127 -16.05 -0.43 -3.40
C ALA A 127 -15.89 -0.58 -1.87
N ASP A 128 -16.54 -1.54 -1.25
CA ASP A 128 -16.44 -1.81 0.19
C ASP A 128 -15.21 -2.66 0.54
N TYR A 129 -14.70 -3.44 -0.43
CA TYR A 129 -13.60 -4.38 -0.22
C TYR A 129 -12.31 -3.97 -0.91
N LEU A 130 -12.39 -3.17 -1.98
CA LEU A 130 -11.24 -2.77 -2.79
C LEU A 130 -10.99 -1.26 -2.71
N GLY A 131 -9.72 -0.92 -2.61
CA GLY A 131 -9.21 0.43 -2.82
C GLY A 131 -8.51 0.54 -4.18
N GLN A 132 -7.36 1.23 -4.18
CA GLN A 132 -6.52 1.44 -5.36
C GLN A 132 -5.53 0.28 -5.60
N ILE A 133 -5.73 -0.86 -4.94
CA ILE A 133 -4.82 -2.01 -4.97
C ILE A 133 -5.63 -3.30 -4.94
N CYS A 134 -5.22 -4.30 -5.73
CA CYS A 134 -5.76 -5.65 -5.66
C CYS A 134 -4.67 -6.70 -5.87
N SER A 135 -4.96 -7.92 -5.45
CA SER A 135 -4.07 -9.08 -5.62
C SER A 135 -4.84 -10.22 -6.24
N SER A 136 -4.29 -10.82 -7.29
CA SER A 136 -4.87 -11.98 -7.99
C SER A 136 -4.01 -13.20 -7.73
N PRO A 137 -4.58 -14.35 -7.34
CA PRO A 137 -3.87 -15.61 -7.30
C PRO A 137 -3.33 -15.95 -8.69
N ILE A 138 -2.14 -16.51 -8.74
CA ILE A 138 -1.52 -16.98 -9.96
C ILE A 138 -0.86 -18.32 -9.72
N LYS A 139 -1.07 -19.26 -10.63
CA LYS A 139 -0.38 -20.53 -10.63
C LYS A 139 0.90 -20.41 -11.46
N THR A 140 2.03 -20.36 -10.80
CA THR A 140 3.36 -20.34 -11.40
C THR A 140 4.34 -21.12 -10.53
N VAL A 141 5.28 -21.80 -11.15
CA VAL A 141 6.39 -22.51 -10.46
C VAL A 141 7.68 -21.69 -10.44
N GLU A 142 7.72 -20.58 -11.15
CA GLU A 142 8.89 -19.70 -11.29
C GLU A 142 8.50 -18.21 -11.10
N PRO A 143 8.03 -17.79 -9.90
CA PRO A 143 7.54 -16.43 -9.69
C PRO A 143 8.58 -15.35 -9.94
N GLU A 144 9.84 -15.56 -9.56
CA GLU A 144 10.92 -14.60 -9.81
C GLU A 144 11.27 -14.45 -11.29
N ARG A 145 11.17 -15.54 -12.07
CA ARG A 145 11.37 -15.49 -13.52
C ARG A 145 10.24 -14.73 -14.21
N LEU A 146 9.00 -14.96 -13.81
CA LEU A 146 7.83 -14.22 -14.31
C LEU A 146 7.98 -12.73 -14.04
N LYS A 147 8.34 -12.35 -12.82
CA LYS A 147 8.61 -10.96 -12.42
C LYS A 147 9.75 -10.35 -13.26
N SER A 148 10.84 -11.12 -13.47
CA SER A 148 11.98 -10.67 -14.29
C SER A 148 11.60 -10.40 -15.74
N ILE A 149 10.78 -11.25 -16.35
CA ILE A 149 10.29 -11.06 -17.72
C ILE A 149 9.40 -9.83 -17.82
N LEU A 150 8.42 -9.67 -16.93
CA LEU A 150 7.56 -8.48 -16.89
C LEU A 150 8.40 -7.20 -16.81
N TYR A 151 9.41 -7.16 -15.95
CA TYR A 151 10.27 -6.00 -15.79
C TYR A 151 11.19 -5.75 -16.97
N ASN A 152 11.93 -6.79 -17.42
CA ASN A 152 13.00 -6.60 -18.41
C ASN A 152 12.48 -6.51 -19.85
N GLU A 153 11.46 -7.27 -20.19
CA GLU A 153 10.95 -7.34 -21.57
C GLU A 153 9.78 -6.40 -21.80
N PHE A 154 8.83 -6.36 -20.85
CA PHE A 154 7.61 -5.53 -20.95
C PHE A 154 7.71 -4.18 -20.26
N LYS A 155 8.76 -3.92 -19.45
CA LYS A 155 8.95 -2.70 -18.65
C LYS A 155 7.83 -2.48 -17.63
N ILE A 156 7.27 -3.57 -17.12
CA ILE A 156 6.20 -3.56 -16.13
C ILE A 156 6.75 -3.99 -14.77
N GLU A 157 6.67 -3.10 -13.78
CA GLU A 157 7.04 -3.39 -12.40
C GLU A 157 5.77 -3.68 -11.58
N VAL A 158 5.57 -4.94 -11.26
CA VAL A 158 4.47 -5.40 -10.38
C VAL A 158 5.00 -6.40 -9.36
N PRO A 159 4.56 -6.34 -8.10
CA PRO A 159 4.89 -7.36 -7.11
C PRO A 159 4.28 -8.71 -7.48
N ILE A 160 5.11 -9.75 -7.48
CA ILE A 160 4.71 -11.14 -7.46
C ILE A 160 5.20 -11.69 -6.12
N MET A 161 4.29 -12.19 -5.29
CA MET A 161 4.56 -12.49 -3.88
C MET A 161 4.03 -13.87 -3.53
N GLU A 162 4.77 -14.58 -2.68
CA GLU A 162 4.33 -15.82 -2.06
C GLU A 162 3.73 -15.53 -0.68
N LEU A 163 2.57 -16.13 -0.41
CA LEU A 163 1.91 -16.08 0.88
C LEU A 163 1.14 -17.39 1.11
N ASN A 164 1.44 -18.09 2.20
CA ASN A 164 0.78 -19.35 2.57
C ASN A 164 0.71 -20.35 1.40
N ASP A 165 1.86 -20.67 0.81
CA ASP A 165 2.04 -21.60 -0.32
C ASP A 165 1.27 -21.22 -1.61
N SER A 166 0.82 -19.96 -1.69
CA SER A 166 0.15 -19.43 -2.87
C SER A 166 0.90 -18.22 -3.41
N VAL A 167 0.94 -18.07 -4.72
CA VAL A 167 1.56 -16.93 -5.40
C VAL A 167 0.49 -15.95 -5.83
N TYR A 168 0.78 -14.66 -5.67
CA TYR A 168 -0.12 -13.57 -6.02
C TYR A 168 0.59 -12.52 -6.87
N LEU A 169 -0.05 -12.10 -7.94
CA LEU A 169 0.28 -10.87 -8.65
C LEU A 169 -0.54 -9.73 -8.05
N ARG A 170 0.12 -8.65 -7.68
CA ARG A 170 -0.53 -7.44 -7.15
C ARG A 170 -0.34 -6.27 -8.10
N PHE A 171 -1.41 -5.59 -8.46
CA PHE A 171 -1.29 -4.29 -9.11
C PHE A 171 -2.00 -3.19 -8.32
N SER A 172 -1.59 -1.97 -8.56
CA SER A 172 -2.16 -0.79 -7.92
C SER A 172 -2.27 0.35 -8.93
N ALA A 173 -3.31 1.16 -8.79
CA ALA A 173 -3.49 2.37 -9.57
C ALA A 173 -3.26 3.61 -8.69
N GLN A 174 -2.37 4.49 -9.13
CA GLN A 174 -2.12 5.80 -8.55
C GLN A 174 -2.32 6.86 -9.64
N ALA A 175 -2.33 8.14 -9.30
CA ALA A 175 -2.63 9.25 -10.19
C ALA A 175 -1.83 9.31 -11.51
N TYR A 176 -0.70 8.62 -11.58
CA TYR A 176 0.17 8.51 -12.76
C TYR A 176 -0.05 7.23 -13.58
N ILE A 177 -0.99 6.37 -13.18
CA ILE A 177 -1.38 5.15 -13.91
C ILE A 177 -2.67 5.44 -14.65
N ASP A 178 -2.74 5.06 -15.92
CA ASP A 178 -3.94 5.13 -16.75
C ASP A 178 -4.41 3.75 -17.24
N GLN A 179 -5.48 3.71 -18.02
CA GLN A 179 -6.03 2.45 -18.53
C GLN A 179 -5.06 1.76 -19.52
N ASN A 180 -4.24 2.53 -20.26
CA ASN A 180 -3.27 1.94 -21.19
C ASN A 180 -2.20 1.15 -20.44
N ASP A 181 -1.78 1.59 -19.24
CA ASP A 181 -0.82 0.85 -18.41
C ASP A 181 -1.39 -0.50 -17.99
N ILE A 182 -2.68 -0.54 -17.61
CA ILE A 182 -3.37 -1.78 -17.23
C ILE A 182 -3.56 -2.69 -18.45
N ASP A 183 -3.89 -2.12 -19.61
CA ASP A 183 -4.04 -2.89 -20.85
C ASP A 183 -2.70 -3.48 -21.30
N LEU A 184 -1.58 -2.77 -21.13
CA LEU A 184 -0.23 -3.30 -21.36
C LEU A 184 0.09 -4.45 -20.40
N LEU A 185 -0.28 -4.35 -19.12
CA LEU A 185 -0.14 -5.47 -18.18
C LEU A 185 -0.93 -6.70 -18.67
N HIS A 186 -2.19 -6.52 -19.07
CA HIS A 186 -3.01 -7.62 -19.58
C HIS A 186 -2.39 -8.27 -20.82
N GLN A 187 -1.95 -7.48 -21.78
CA GLN A 187 -1.29 -7.97 -23.00
C GLN A 187 0.00 -8.75 -22.69
N ALA A 188 0.81 -8.24 -21.77
CA ALA A 188 2.03 -8.92 -21.34
C ALA A 188 1.74 -10.27 -20.70
N LEU A 189 0.76 -10.34 -19.79
CA LEU A 189 0.35 -11.57 -19.11
C LEU A 189 -0.20 -12.60 -20.13
N GLU A 190 -1.05 -12.18 -21.06
CA GLU A 190 -1.56 -13.05 -22.14
C GLU A 190 -0.43 -13.56 -23.04
N THR A 191 0.52 -12.72 -23.41
CA THR A 191 1.70 -13.09 -24.21
C THR A 191 2.56 -14.12 -23.48
N ILE A 192 2.88 -13.89 -22.21
CA ILE A 192 3.68 -14.81 -21.39
C ILE A 192 2.96 -16.16 -21.27
N LYS A 193 1.65 -16.14 -21.02
CA LYS A 193 0.83 -17.35 -20.92
C LYS A 193 0.82 -18.18 -22.21
N GLN A 194 0.79 -17.54 -23.37
CA GLN A 194 0.79 -18.21 -24.67
C GLN A 194 2.17 -18.73 -25.08
N GLN A 195 3.24 -18.01 -24.74
CA GLN A 195 4.59 -18.29 -25.22
C GLN A 195 5.45 -19.08 -24.25
N THR A 196 4.99 -19.23 -23.00
CA THR A 196 5.76 -19.88 -21.94
C THR A 196 4.85 -20.77 -21.08
N ASN A 197 5.46 -21.58 -20.22
CA ASN A 197 4.75 -22.37 -19.20
C ASN A 197 4.79 -21.67 -17.81
N LEU A 198 5.10 -20.38 -17.77
CA LEU A 198 5.24 -19.65 -16.49
C LEU A 198 3.90 -19.34 -15.82
N ILE A 199 2.83 -19.27 -16.60
CA ILE A 199 1.46 -19.14 -16.09
C ILE A 199 0.70 -20.39 -16.56
N GLU A 200 0.25 -21.21 -15.61
CA GLU A 200 -0.50 -22.42 -15.94
C GLU A 200 -1.81 -22.08 -16.66
N SER A 201 -2.15 -22.92 -17.63
CA SER A 201 -3.38 -22.79 -18.45
C SER A 201 -4.64 -23.17 -17.68
#